data_d0b8881c8682a22e6a12b0057f3ced03
#
_entry.id   d0b8881c8682a22e6a12b0057f3ced03
#
_cell.length_a   1.000
_cell.length_b   1.000
_cell.length_c   1.000
_cell.angle_alpha   90.00
_cell.angle_beta   90.00
_cell.angle_gamma   90.00
#
_symmetry.space_group_name_H-M   'P 1'
#
loop_
_entity.id
_entity.type
_entity.pdbx_description
1 polymer ?
#
loop_
_entity_poly.entity_id
_entity_poly.type
_entity_poly.pdbx_seq_one_letter_code
_entity_poly.pdbx_strand_id
1 'polypeptide(L)'
;MTIRLFNARTHGLRAFSRMALIAFAFLALVSVSCQTGKHGPRTFVAAHGRLSVKGNKIVDKNGSPITLHGMSLYCWAAQGTQFFNAGAINHLAQDWKCTVIRIAILPGAYKRNPTNEINKVRTVMDACISNGIYAIIDWHSMGGAQNDVPSAQAFFSTLAAAYRNTPNIMYEPWNEPVRESWPVIKAYHQAIIATIRAIDPVNIIICGSRNWDQQCAEASRDPITSSTNIAYSIHFYAATHRQSLRDNGAEALKNGVALFATEYGASSASGGGAFDPAETKLWWAWLDANCVGSANWSVAALGETSAAFRPGASPTGPWTDDMLKPSGILVRDYIISKYSPAPVMP
;
A
#
# COMPACT_ATOMS: atom_id res chain seq x y z
N MET A 1 -50.80 65.20 -38.82
CA MET A 1 -51.77 66.13 -38.17
C MET A 1 -51.01 66.64 -36.92
N THR A 2 -50.33 67.71 -37.06
CA THR A 2 -50.65 69.04 -36.54
C THR A 2 -50.34 69.15 -35.05
N ILE A 3 -49.22 69.82 -34.74
CA ILE A 3 -49.08 71.19 -34.23
C ILE A 3 -49.19 71.25 -32.68
N ARG A 4 -48.38 71.92 -31.92
CA ARG A 4 -47.57 73.12 -31.76
C ARG A 4 -46.96 73.10 -30.34
N LEU A 5 -45.70 73.39 -30.17
CA LEU A 5 -45.09 74.65 -29.72
C LEU A 5 -45.85 75.42 -28.63
N PHE A 6 -45.20 75.68 -27.47
CA PHE A 6 -44.99 77.07 -27.05
C PHE A 6 -43.84 77.21 -26.03
N ASN A 7 -43.13 78.25 -26.20
CA ASN A 7 -41.96 78.81 -25.53
C ASN A 7 -42.37 79.76 -24.38
N ALA A 8 -41.57 79.94 -23.36
CA ALA A 8 -41.23 81.22 -22.78
C ALA A 8 -40.31 81.03 -21.54
N ARG A 9 -39.13 81.46 -21.64
CA ARG A 9 -38.40 82.61 -21.01
C ARG A 9 -38.97 83.08 -19.69
N THR A 10 -38.14 83.21 -18.58
CA THR A 10 -37.25 84.36 -18.37
C THR A 10 -36.53 84.21 -17.00
N HIS A 11 -35.29 84.66 -16.96
CA HIS A 11 -34.51 85.46 -16.00
C HIS A 11 -34.52 85.12 -14.48
N GLY A 12 -33.35 84.97 -13.95
CA GLY A 12 -32.88 85.84 -12.88
C GLY A 12 -31.83 85.29 -11.91
N LEU A 13 -30.60 85.82 -12.09
CA LEU A 13 -29.63 86.28 -11.10
C LEU A 13 -29.06 85.31 -10.02
N ARG A 14 -27.79 85.05 -10.21
CA ARG A 14 -26.64 85.16 -9.29
C ARG A 14 -26.85 84.91 -7.78
N ALA A 15 -26.13 83.90 -7.26
CA ALA A 15 -25.37 84.05 -6.02
C ALA A 15 -24.19 83.05 -6.03
N PHE A 16 -23.01 83.61 -5.83
CA PHE A 16 -21.79 82.83 -5.58
C PHE A 16 -21.84 82.14 -4.22
N SER A 17 -21.56 80.89 -4.14
CA SER A 17 -21.10 80.29 -2.93
C SER A 17 -20.09 79.17 -3.24
N ARG A 18 -18.90 79.39 -2.74
CA ARG A 18 -17.78 78.48 -2.77
C ARG A 18 -18.15 77.31 -1.86
N MET A 19 -18.22 76.08 -2.36
CA MET A 19 -18.13 74.90 -1.57
C MET A 19 -17.07 73.96 -2.12
N ALA A 20 -16.14 73.66 -1.27
CA ALA A 20 -14.97 72.83 -1.51
C ALA A 20 -15.38 71.41 -1.91
N LEU A 21 -14.79 70.88 -3.00
CA LEU A 21 -14.80 69.49 -3.35
C LEU A 21 -13.92 68.73 -2.34
N ILE A 22 -14.52 68.00 -1.42
CA ILE A 22 -13.84 66.95 -0.68
C ILE A 22 -13.94 65.67 -1.51
N ALA A 23 -12.84 65.36 -2.20
CA ALA A 23 -12.68 64.07 -2.83
C ALA A 23 -12.47 62.97 -1.75
N PHE A 24 -13.46 62.17 -1.51
CA PHE A 24 -13.31 60.93 -0.74
C PHE A 24 -12.69 59.88 -1.67
N ALA A 25 -11.37 59.75 -1.55
CA ALA A 25 -10.69 58.56 -2.09
C ALA A 25 -11.03 57.34 -1.20
N PHE A 26 -11.94 56.52 -1.66
CA PHE A 26 -12.13 55.18 -1.09
C PHE A 26 -10.91 54.32 -1.46
N LEU A 27 -9.95 54.25 -0.55
CA LEU A 27 -8.86 53.29 -0.58
C LEU A 27 -9.50 51.91 -0.24
N ALA A 28 -9.88 51.14 -1.24
CA ALA A 28 -10.22 49.75 -1.07
C ALA A 28 -8.95 49.00 -0.65
N LEU A 29 -8.73 48.82 0.62
CA LEU A 29 -7.78 47.85 1.17
C LEU A 29 -8.29 46.44 0.77
N VAL A 30 -7.81 45.95 -0.37
CA VAL A 30 -7.86 44.54 -0.66
C VAL A 30 -6.92 43.86 0.33
N SER A 31 -7.46 43.43 1.45
CA SER A 31 -6.77 42.49 2.32
C SER A 31 -6.68 41.17 1.56
N VAL A 32 -5.54 40.96 0.91
CA VAL A 32 -5.12 39.64 0.45
C VAL A 32 -4.92 38.81 1.72
N SER A 33 -5.98 38.18 2.18
CA SER A 33 -5.90 37.12 3.19
C SER A 33 -5.05 36.02 2.55
N CYS A 34 -3.76 36.05 2.82
CA CYS A 34 -2.89 34.89 2.61
C CYS A 34 -3.41 33.82 3.58
N GLN A 35 -4.39 33.04 3.14
CA GLN A 35 -4.75 31.81 3.82
C GLN A 35 -3.50 30.91 3.72
N THR A 36 -2.65 31.00 4.74
CA THR A 36 -1.70 29.95 5.06
C THR A 36 -2.56 28.72 5.38
N GLY A 37 -2.91 27.96 4.34
CA GLY A 37 -3.54 26.68 4.49
C GLY A 37 -2.64 25.90 5.43
N LYS A 38 -3.11 25.62 6.65
CA LYS A 38 -2.50 24.65 7.53
C LYS A 38 -2.62 23.32 6.79
N HIS A 39 -1.62 22.99 5.96
CA HIS A 39 -1.46 21.67 5.42
C HIS A 39 -1.20 20.77 6.63
N GLY A 40 -2.21 20.01 7.04
CA GLY A 40 -2.04 18.94 8.01
C GLY A 40 -0.92 17.99 7.54
N PRO A 41 -0.37 17.17 8.44
CA PRO A 41 0.72 16.26 8.08
C PRO A 41 0.30 15.47 6.84
N ARG A 42 1.14 15.49 5.80
CA ARG A 42 0.89 14.73 4.57
C ARG A 42 0.89 13.24 4.92
N THR A 43 -0.12 12.51 4.45
CA THR A 43 -0.12 11.05 4.56
C THR A 43 1.09 10.46 3.82
N PHE A 44 1.45 9.23 4.16
CA PHE A 44 2.63 8.57 3.57
C PHE A 44 2.51 8.50 2.03
N VAL A 45 1.34 8.09 1.50
CA VAL A 45 1.10 8.09 0.05
C VAL A 45 1.08 9.49 -0.56
N ALA A 46 0.56 10.50 0.13
CA ALA A 46 0.60 11.88 -0.39
C ALA A 46 2.04 12.40 -0.55
N ALA A 47 2.94 11.97 0.34
CA ALA A 47 4.35 12.30 0.26
C ALA A 47 5.05 11.58 -0.89
N HIS A 48 4.88 10.27 -0.99
CA HIS A 48 5.63 9.41 -1.90
C HIS A 48 4.95 9.14 -3.24
N GLY A 49 3.61 9.30 -3.33
CA GLY A 49 2.85 9.14 -4.56
C GLY A 49 2.79 7.69 -5.05
N ARG A 50 2.59 7.51 -6.34
CA ARG A 50 2.60 6.19 -6.99
C ARG A 50 4.02 5.63 -7.01
N LEU A 51 4.14 4.37 -6.62
CA LEU A 51 5.42 3.66 -6.65
C LEU A 51 5.71 3.09 -8.04
N SER A 52 6.98 2.91 -8.33
CA SER A 52 7.46 2.25 -9.55
C SER A 52 8.70 1.42 -9.27
N VAL A 53 9.11 0.59 -10.25
CA VAL A 53 10.35 -0.17 -10.21
C VAL A 53 11.40 0.50 -11.09
N LYS A 54 12.58 0.76 -10.51
CA LYS A 54 13.74 1.30 -11.22
C LYS A 54 14.98 0.48 -10.89
N GLY A 55 15.42 -0.32 -11.86
CA GLY A 55 16.47 -1.31 -11.61
C GLY A 55 16.04 -2.31 -10.54
N ASN A 56 16.86 -2.51 -9.55
CA ASN A 56 16.59 -3.42 -8.43
C ASN A 56 15.92 -2.75 -7.21
N LYS A 57 15.26 -1.60 -7.41
CA LYS A 57 14.62 -0.84 -6.33
C LYS A 57 13.16 -0.52 -6.64
N ILE A 58 12.33 -0.52 -5.61
CA ILE A 58 11.06 0.16 -5.61
C ILE A 58 11.33 1.62 -5.25
N VAL A 59 10.80 2.54 -6.03
CA VAL A 59 11.04 3.98 -5.89
C VAL A 59 9.72 4.75 -5.81
N ASP A 60 9.75 5.90 -5.16
CA ASP A 60 8.64 6.84 -5.07
C ASP A 60 8.48 7.70 -6.35
N LYS A 61 7.50 8.59 -6.34
CA LYS A 61 7.23 9.53 -7.47
C LYS A 61 8.42 10.42 -7.85
N ASN A 62 9.40 10.59 -6.97
CA ASN A 62 10.61 11.39 -7.21
C ASN A 62 11.79 10.52 -7.68
N GLY A 63 11.59 9.22 -7.81
CA GLY A 63 12.64 8.26 -8.16
C GLY A 63 13.57 7.89 -7.01
N SER A 64 13.21 8.24 -5.77
CA SER A 64 13.96 7.89 -4.57
C SER A 64 13.59 6.48 -4.08
N PRO A 65 14.57 5.62 -3.74
CA PRO A 65 14.27 4.32 -3.14
C PRO A 65 13.42 4.47 -1.88
N ILE A 66 12.44 3.59 -1.74
CA ILE A 66 11.52 3.58 -0.59
C ILE A 66 11.41 2.17 -0.02
N THR A 67 11.41 2.08 1.31
CA THR A 67 11.21 0.82 2.03
C THR A 67 9.88 0.90 2.78
N LEU A 68 8.97 -0.01 2.48
CA LEU A 68 7.67 -0.10 3.14
C LEU A 68 7.76 -1.15 4.26
N HIS A 69 7.12 -0.86 5.39
CA HIS A 69 7.02 -1.77 6.52
C HIS A 69 5.57 -1.95 6.93
N GLY A 70 5.12 -3.18 7.10
CA GLY A 70 3.73 -3.42 7.45
C GLY A 70 3.41 -4.85 7.84
N MET A 71 2.12 -5.15 7.77
CA MET A 71 1.52 -6.39 8.23
C MET A 71 0.70 -7.06 7.13
N SER A 72 0.66 -8.39 7.14
CA SER A 72 -0.22 -9.20 6.32
C SER A 72 -1.44 -9.65 7.12
N LEU A 73 -2.63 -9.53 6.52
CA LEU A 73 -3.86 -10.04 7.11
C LEU A 73 -3.95 -11.55 6.90
N TYR A 74 -4.29 -12.27 7.97
CA TYR A 74 -4.45 -13.73 7.94
C TYR A 74 -5.81 -14.12 7.38
N CYS A 75 -5.85 -15.03 6.40
CA CYS A 75 -7.05 -15.33 5.63
C CYS A 75 -7.68 -16.72 5.87
N TRP A 76 -7.02 -17.62 6.63
CA TRP A 76 -7.45 -19.02 6.72
C TRP A 76 -8.62 -19.30 7.67
N ALA A 77 -8.80 -18.47 8.70
CA ALA A 77 -9.80 -18.72 9.75
C ALA A 77 -10.40 -17.43 10.30
N ALA A 78 -11.51 -17.55 11.04
CA ALA A 78 -12.20 -16.41 11.65
C ALA A 78 -11.30 -15.56 12.54
N GLN A 79 -10.33 -16.16 13.24
CA GLN A 79 -9.36 -15.48 14.09
C GLN A 79 -8.42 -14.53 13.34
N GLY A 80 -8.39 -14.61 12.02
CA GLY A 80 -7.70 -13.67 11.13
C GLY A 80 -8.67 -12.81 10.34
N THR A 81 -9.70 -13.42 9.74
CA THR A 81 -10.64 -12.70 8.88
C THR A 81 -11.47 -11.65 9.62
N GLN A 82 -11.59 -11.74 10.95
CA GLN A 82 -12.19 -10.70 11.79
C GLN A 82 -11.47 -9.34 11.71
N PHE A 83 -10.21 -9.29 11.31
CA PHE A 83 -9.41 -8.07 11.18
C PHE A 83 -9.54 -7.39 9.80
N PHE A 84 -10.33 -7.94 8.88
CA PHE A 84 -10.64 -7.30 7.60
C PHE A 84 -11.67 -6.19 7.80
N ASN A 85 -11.33 -5.17 8.58
CA ASN A 85 -12.20 -4.05 8.90
C ASN A 85 -11.43 -2.74 9.04
N ALA A 86 -12.11 -1.61 8.88
CA ALA A 86 -11.48 -0.30 8.92
C ALA A 86 -10.85 0.03 10.28
N GLY A 87 -11.42 -0.44 11.40
CA GLY A 87 -10.87 -0.20 12.74
C GLY A 87 -9.48 -0.80 12.90
N ALA A 88 -9.30 -2.07 12.51
CA ALA A 88 -7.99 -2.73 12.53
C ALA A 88 -6.97 -1.99 11.65
N ILE A 89 -7.34 -1.61 10.43
CA ILE A 89 -6.44 -0.90 9.51
C ILE A 89 -6.07 0.48 10.04
N ASN A 90 -7.01 1.21 10.64
CA ASN A 90 -6.74 2.49 11.27
C ASN A 90 -5.68 2.36 12.38
N HIS A 91 -5.80 1.38 13.28
CA HIS A 91 -4.81 1.16 14.33
C HIS A 91 -3.45 0.69 13.79
N LEU A 92 -3.42 -0.19 12.78
CA LEU A 92 -2.18 -0.58 12.13
C LEU A 92 -1.47 0.62 11.47
N ALA A 93 -2.22 1.51 10.83
CA ALA A 93 -1.65 2.70 10.18
C ALA A 93 -1.25 3.78 11.19
N GLN A 94 -2.11 4.08 12.17
CA GLN A 94 -1.94 5.23 13.06
C GLN A 94 -1.09 4.92 14.30
N ASP A 95 -1.24 3.73 14.88
CA ASP A 95 -0.52 3.38 16.11
C ASP A 95 0.74 2.57 15.80
N TRP A 96 0.65 1.54 14.95
CA TRP A 96 1.79 0.73 14.55
C TRP A 96 2.65 1.38 13.46
N LYS A 97 2.16 2.45 12.81
CA LYS A 97 2.86 3.16 11.73
C LYS A 97 3.12 2.29 10.50
N CYS A 98 2.26 1.32 10.24
CA CYS A 98 2.34 0.55 9.01
C CYS A 98 2.22 1.47 7.80
N THR A 99 3.08 1.29 6.81
CA THR A 99 3.06 1.99 5.53
C THR A 99 2.49 1.14 4.41
N VAL A 100 2.30 -0.16 4.67
CA VAL A 100 1.68 -1.12 3.76
C VAL A 100 0.88 -2.17 4.54
N ILE A 101 -0.26 -2.60 3.97
CA ILE A 101 -1.04 -3.76 4.43
C ILE A 101 -1.12 -4.76 3.29
N ARG A 102 -0.80 -6.02 3.54
CA ARG A 102 -1.01 -7.13 2.60
C ARG A 102 -2.36 -7.77 2.86
N ILE A 103 -3.17 -7.90 1.81
CA ILE A 103 -4.56 -8.36 1.85
C ILE A 103 -4.60 -9.75 1.21
N ALA A 104 -4.41 -10.78 2.02
CA ALA A 104 -4.40 -12.16 1.55
C ALA A 104 -5.82 -12.70 1.33
N ILE A 105 -6.11 -13.22 0.13
CA ILE A 105 -7.42 -13.79 -0.23
C ILE A 105 -7.25 -15.21 -0.76
N LEU A 106 -7.87 -16.16 -0.09
CA LEU A 106 -7.85 -17.56 -0.50
C LEU A 106 -8.63 -17.79 -1.80
N PRO A 107 -8.04 -18.42 -2.83
CA PRO A 107 -8.76 -18.82 -4.05
C PRO A 107 -10.04 -19.61 -3.79
N GLY A 108 -9.97 -20.57 -2.87
CA GLY A 108 -11.11 -21.39 -2.50
C GLY A 108 -12.25 -20.60 -1.83
N ALA A 109 -11.94 -19.57 -1.03
CA ALA A 109 -12.94 -18.69 -0.44
C ALA A 109 -13.59 -17.82 -1.50
N TYR A 110 -12.78 -17.23 -2.40
CA TYR A 110 -13.27 -16.44 -3.51
C TYR A 110 -14.21 -17.24 -4.41
N LYS A 111 -13.85 -18.46 -4.82
CA LYS A 111 -14.71 -19.32 -5.65
C LYS A 111 -16.05 -19.65 -4.99
N ARG A 112 -16.07 -19.83 -3.67
CA ARG A 112 -17.33 -20.07 -2.93
C ARG A 112 -18.21 -18.83 -2.85
N ASN A 113 -17.64 -17.65 -2.67
CA ASN A 113 -18.39 -16.40 -2.56
C ASN A 113 -17.55 -15.21 -3.04
N PRO A 114 -17.48 -14.97 -4.35
CA PRO A 114 -16.69 -13.88 -4.94
C PRO A 114 -17.05 -12.51 -4.37
N THR A 115 -18.35 -12.24 -4.22
CA THR A 115 -18.83 -10.94 -3.71
C THR A 115 -18.33 -10.66 -2.31
N ASN A 116 -18.35 -11.65 -1.42
CA ASN A 116 -17.86 -11.49 -0.04
C ASN A 116 -16.36 -11.20 -0.01
N GLU A 117 -15.57 -11.94 -0.76
CA GLU A 117 -14.12 -11.76 -0.78
C GLU A 117 -13.70 -10.42 -1.42
N ILE A 118 -14.37 -10.00 -2.50
CA ILE A 118 -14.17 -8.66 -3.08
C ILE A 118 -14.54 -7.56 -2.08
N ASN A 119 -15.63 -7.72 -1.33
CA ASN A 119 -16.04 -6.73 -0.32
C ASN A 119 -15.04 -6.64 0.84
N LYS A 120 -14.45 -7.75 1.28
CA LYS A 120 -13.34 -7.73 2.26
C LYS A 120 -12.16 -6.91 1.74
N VAL A 121 -11.72 -7.17 0.49
CA VAL A 121 -10.64 -6.39 -0.12
C VAL A 121 -10.99 -4.91 -0.17
N ARG A 122 -12.20 -4.56 -0.62
CA ARG A 122 -12.65 -3.16 -0.69
C ARG A 122 -12.62 -2.49 0.67
N THR A 123 -13.15 -3.14 1.71
CA THR A 123 -13.14 -2.59 3.08
C THR A 123 -11.74 -2.23 3.54
N VAL A 124 -10.77 -3.12 3.30
CA VAL A 124 -9.36 -2.89 3.69
C VAL A 124 -8.70 -1.85 2.79
N MET A 125 -8.90 -1.92 1.47
CA MET A 125 -8.37 -0.95 0.51
C MET A 125 -8.86 0.47 0.81
N ASP A 126 -10.15 0.66 1.05
CA ASP A 126 -10.74 1.96 1.35
C ASP A 126 -10.18 2.53 2.67
N ALA A 127 -9.94 1.67 3.66
CA ALA A 127 -9.27 2.06 4.89
C ALA A 127 -7.79 2.43 4.67
N CYS A 128 -7.05 1.68 3.83
CA CYS A 128 -5.68 2.03 3.45
C CYS A 128 -5.61 3.37 2.71
N ILE A 129 -6.53 3.62 1.77
CA ILE A 129 -6.63 4.89 1.05
C ILE A 129 -6.91 6.04 2.03
N SER A 130 -7.89 5.87 2.93
CA SER A 130 -8.26 6.88 3.93
C SER A 130 -7.11 7.22 4.89
N ASN A 131 -6.27 6.24 5.25
CA ASN A 131 -5.08 6.43 6.06
C ASN A 131 -3.84 6.87 5.24
N GLY A 132 -3.94 6.88 3.91
CA GLY A 132 -2.85 7.25 3.02
C GLY A 132 -1.65 6.32 3.11
N ILE A 133 -1.88 5.02 3.22
CA ILE A 133 -0.87 3.95 3.19
C ILE A 133 -1.08 3.05 1.96
N TYR A 134 -0.07 2.24 1.61
CA TYR A 134 -0.13 1.31 0.49
C TYR A 134 -0.83 0.00 0.88
N ALA A 135 -1.26 -0.75 -0.13
CA ALA A 135 -1.81 -2.08 0.02
C ALA A 135 -1.31 -3.03 -1.07
N ILE A 136 -1.09 -4.29 -0.71
CA ILE A 136 -0.81 -5.39 -1.64
C ILE A 136 -2.04 -6.29 -1.67
N ILE A 137 -2.64 -6.49 -2.84
CA ILE A 137 -3.74 -7.43 -3.03
C ILE A 137 -3.15 -8.77 -3.47
N ASP A 138 -3.25 -9.77 -2.61
CA ASP A 138 -2.63 -11.07 -2.78
C ASP A 138 -3.67 -12.17 -3.09
N TRP A 139 -3.44 -12.88 -4.19
CA TRP A 139 -4.08 -14.16 -4.50
C TRP A 139 -3.33 -15.26 -3.76
N HIS A 140 -3.82 -15.55 -2.54
CA HIS A 140 -3.13 -16.38 -1.55
C HIS A 140 -3.24 -17.87 -1.86
N SER A 141 -2.60 -18.30 -2.97
CA SER A 141 -2.49 -19.69 -3.39
C SER A 141 -1.16 -20.29 -2.95
N MET A 142 -1.20 -21.47 -2.34
CA MET A 142 -0.02 -22.29 -2.04
C MET A 142 0.09 -23.41 -3.08
N GLY A 143 0.86 -23.15 -4.14
CA GLY A 143 0.93 -24.05 -5.31
C GLY A 143 -0.35 -24.08 -6.14
N GLY A 144 -0.29 -24.62 -7.32
CA GLY A 144 -1.45 -24.96 -8.14
C GLY A 144 -2.24 -23.77 -8.74
N ALA A 145 -1.80 -22.52 -8.60
CA ALA A 145 -2.53 -21.36 -9.13
C ALA A 145 -2.71 -21.45 -10.66
N GLN A 146 -1.76 -22.02 -11.38
CA GLN A 146 -1.81 -22.22 -12.83
C GLN A 146 -2.98 -23.11 -13.27
N ASN A 147 -3.59 -23.87 -12.36
CA ASN A 147 -4.75 -24.71 -12.65
C ASN A 147 -6.08 -23.94 -12.64
N ASP A 148 -6.08 -22.66 -12.21
CA ASP A 148 -7.29 -21.85 -12.11
C ASP A 148 -7.04 -20.38 -12.49
N VAL A 149 -6.42 -20.18 -13.64
CA VAL A 149 -6.16 -18.85 -14.23
C VAL A 149 -7.43 -18.01 -14.37
N PRO A 150 -8.59 -18.54 -14.85
CA PRO A 150 -9.79 -17.73 -15.01
C PRO A 150 -10.31 -17.08 -13.72
N SER A 151 -10.26 -17.79 -12.58
CA SER A 151 -10.70 -17.22 -11.31
C SER A 151 -9.79 -16.08 -10.86
N ALA A 152 -8.48 -16.24 -11.00
CA ALA A 152 -7.51 -15.17 -10.69
C ALA A 152 -7.68 -13.97 -11.63
N GLN A 153 -7.90 -14.19 -12.92
CA GLN A 153 -8.19 -13.12 -13.88
C GLN A 153 -9.44 -12.33 -13.52
N ALA A 154 -10.54 -13.01 -13.18
CA ALA A 154 -11.78 -12.38 -12.76
C ALA A 154 -11.60 -11.54 -11.47
N PHE A 155 -10.87 -12.09 -10.49
CA PHE A 155 -10.53 -11.41 -9.24
C PHE A 155 -9.74 -10.12 -9.50
N PHE A 156 -8.62 -10.22 -10.22
CA PHE A 156 -7.77 -9.05 -10.49
C PHE A 156 -8.42 -8.05 -11.44
N SER A 157 -9.19 -8.49 -12.44
CA SER A 157 -9.93 -7.56 -13.31
C SER A 157 -10.90 -6.69 -12.52
N THR A 158 -11.65 -7.29 -11.58
CA THR A 158 -12.61 -6.58 -10.74
C THR A 158 -11.92 -5.53 -9.87
N LEU A 159 -10.79 -5.88 -9.24
CA LEU A 159 -10.08 -4.99 -8.33
C LEU A 159 -9.24 -3.94 -9.07
N ALA A 160 -8.61 -4.31 -10.18
CA ALA A 160 -7.92 -3.35 -11.04
C ALA A 160 -8.89 -2.28 -11.59
N ALA A 161 -10.08 -2.68 -12.03
CA ALA A 161 -11.09 -1.74 -12.49
C ALA A 161 -11.54 -0.76 -11.39
N ALA A 162 -11.63 -1.24 -10.14
CA ALA A 162 -12.01 -0.40 -9.00
C ALA A 162 -10.91 0.60 -8.59
N TYR A 163 -9.63 0.20 -8.67
CA TYR A 163 -8.53 0.95 -8.04
C TYR A 163 -7.41 1.42 -8.99
N ARG A 164 -7.51 1.24 -10.31
CA ARG A 164 -6.48 1.59 -11.31
C ARG A 164 -5.93 3.02 -11.21
N ASN A 165 -6.73 3.96 -10.74
CA ASN A 165 -6.33 5.36 -10.60
C ASN A 165 -5.74 5.68 -9.22
N THR A 166 -5.66 4.69 -8.34
CA THR A 166 -5.22 4.83 -6.95
C THR A 166 -3.72 4.55 -6.85
N PRO A 167 -2.91 5.44 -6.28
CA PRO A 167 -1.48 5.20 -6.13
C PRO A 167 -1.14 4.18 -5.04
N ASN A 168 -2.10 3.80 -4.21
CA ASN A 168 -1.93 2.97 -3.03
C ASN A 168 -1.77 1.47 -3.32
N ILE A 169 -2.14 1.00 -4.52
CA ILE A 169 -2.28 -0.43 -4.78
C ILE A 169 -1.02 -1.04 -5.39
N MET A 170 -0.72 -2.26 -4.96
CA MET A 170 0.17 -3.23 -5.59
C MET A 170 -0.57 -4.57 -5.70
N TYR A 171 -0.16 -5.42 -6.62
CA TYR A 171 -0.78 -6.72 -6.87
C TYR A 171 0.22 -7.84 -6.65
N GLU A 172 -0.22 -8.94 -6.07
CA GLU A 172 0.56 -10.18 -5.88
C GLU A 172 -0.25 -11.36 -6.48
N PRO A 173 0.05 -11.75 -7.73
CA PRO A 173 -0.75 -12.74 -8.47
C PRO A 173 -0.70 -14.16 -7.91
N TRP A 174 0.31 -14.51 -7.17
CA TRP A 174 0.48 -15.86 -6.59
C TRP A 174 1.35 -15.76 -5.34
N ASN A 175 0.76 -16.07 -4.17
CA ASN A 175 1.43 -16.02 -2.88
C ASN A 175 2.69 -16.90 -2.83
N GLU A 176 2.52 -18.22 -3.02
CA GLU A 176 3.62 -19.18 -2.86
C GLU A 176 3.54 -20.31 -3.87
N PRO A 177 4.21 -20.22 -5.04
CA PRO A 177 4.48 -21.37 -5.87
C PRO A 177 5.36 -22.38 -5.13
N VAL A 178 5.00 -23.67 -5.16
CA VAL A 178 5.69 -24.70 -4.34
C VAL A 178 6.63 -25.55 -5.18
N ARG A 179 6.06 -26.39 -6.09
CA ARG A 179 6.80 -27.37 -6.87
C ARG A 179 6.89 -27.04 -8.36
N GLU A 180 6.12 -26.06 -8.77
CA GLU A 180 6.05 -25.64 -10.17
C GLU A 180 7.41 -25.11 -10.62
N SER A 181 7.80 -25.45 -11.86
CA SER A 181 9.02 -24.93 -12.47
C SER A 181 8.85 -23.43 -12.80
N TRP A 182 9.95 -22.69 -12.83
CA TRP A 182 9.91 -21.27 -13.17
C TRP A 182 9.20 -20.98 -14.50
N PRO A 183 9.39 -21.71 -15.60
CA PRO A 183 8.64 -21.45 -16.82
C PRO A 183 7.12 -21.55 -16.65
N VAL A 184 6.61 -22.47 -15.82
CA VAL A 184 5.18 -22.62 -15.52
C VAL A 184 4.68 -21.43 -14.69
N ILE A 185 5.43 -21.04 -13.66
CA ILE A 185 5.13 -19.89 -12.80
C ILE A 185 5.14 -18.61 -13.63
N LYS A 186 6.17 -18.41 -14.45
CA LYS A 186 6.33 -17.28 -15.34
C LYS A 186 5.16 -17.14 -16.31
N ALA A 187 4.74 -18.25 -16.95
CA ALA A 187 3.60 -18.25 -17.87
C ALA A 187 2.29 -17.85 -17.17
N TYR A 188 2.04 -18.34 -15.96
CA TYR A 188 0.91 -17.92 -15.14
C TYR A 188 0.97 -16.42 -14.83
N HIS A 189 2.10 -15.94 -14.32
CA HIS A 189 2.26 -14.52 -14.04
C HIS A 189 2.02 -13.66 -15.27
N GLN A 190 2.56 -14.03 -16.42
CA GLN A 190 2.35 -13.29 -17.67
C GLN A 190 0.87 -13.20 -18.06
N ALA A 191 0.08 -14.28 -17.86
CA ALA A 191 -1.36 -14.28 -18.13
C ALA A 191 -2.11 -13.32 -17.19
N ILE A 192 -1.79 -13.32 -15.90
CA ILE A 192 -2.42 -12.41 -14.93
C ILE A 192 -1.93 -10.96 -15.11
N ILE A 193 -0.66 -10.76 -15.39
CA ILE A 193 -0.09 -9.43 -15.72
C ILE A 193 -0.83 -8.84 -16.93
N ALA A 194 -1.03 -9.60 -18.00
CA ALA A 194 -1.76 -9.12 -19.18
C ALA A 194 -3.18 -8.67 -18.82
N THR A 195 -3.87 -9.42 -17.97
CA THR A 195 -5.20 -9.08 -17.46
C THR A 195 -5.19 -7.78 -16.66
N ILE A 196 -4.26 -7.63 -15.71
CA ILE A 196 -4.13 -6.41 -14.90
C ILE A 196 -3.76 -5.22 -15.79
N ARG A 197 -2.78 -5.36 -16.68
CA ARG A 197 -2.27 -4.27 -17.51
C ARG A 197 -3.26 -3.75 -18.56
N ALA A 198 -4.20 -4.57 -18.98
CA ALA A 198 -5.33 -4.12 -19.81
C ALA A 198 -6.21 -3.06 -19.11
N ILE A 199 -6.14 -2.97 -17.77
CA ILE A 199 -6.98 -2.11 -16.93
C ILE A 199 -6.12 -1.09 -16.17
N ASP A 200 -5.07 -1.57 -15.52
CA ASP A 200 -4.10 -0.80 -14.72
C ASP A 200 -2.69 -0.93 -15.32
N PRO A 201 -2.27 0.01 -16.14
CA PRO A 201 -1.00 -0.08 -16.86
C PRO A 201 0.24 0.18 -16.00
N VAL A 202 0.11 0.69 -14.77
CA VAL A 202 1.24 1.32 -14.08
C VAL A 202 1.56 0.79 -12.68
N ASN A 203 0.58 0.34 -11.89
CA ASN A 203 0.84 -0.09 -10.51
C ASN A 203 1.76 -1.33 -10.46
N ILE A 204 2.53 -1.47 -9.38
CA ILE A 204 3.51 -2.55 -9.23
C ILE A 204 2.79 -3.90 -9.15
N ILE A 205 3.35 -4.90 -9.82
CA ILE A 205 2.97 -6.31 -9.68
C ILE A 205 4.17 -7.05 -9.10
N ILE A 206 3.96 -7.78 -8.00
CA ILE A 206 4.98 -8.53 -7.27
C ILE A 206 4.78 -10.00 -7.58
N CYS A 207 5.75 -10.63 -8.24
CA CYS A 207 5.65 -11.99 -8.75
C CYS A 207 6.36 -12.97 -7.82
N GLY A 208 5.66 -14.01 -7.40
CA GLY A 208 6.23 -15.11 -6.64
C GLY A 208 7.19 -15.99 -7.46
N SER A 209 8.02 -16.74 -6.75
CA SER A 209 8.96 -17.69 -7.32
C SER A 209 8.82 -19.07 -6.69
N ARG A 210 9.49 -20.08 -7.25
CA ARG A 210 9.41 -21.47 -6.77
C ARG A 210 9.84 -21.61 -5.30
N ASN A 211 9.44 -22.72 -4.68
CA ASN A 211 9.83 -23.11 -3.32
C ASN A 211 9.44 -22.08 -2.28
N TRP A 212 8.14 -21.70 -2.25
CA TRP A 212 7.59 -20.69 -1.30
C TRP A 212 8.35 -19.37 -1.38
N ASP A 213 8.55 -18.85 -2.57
CA ASP A 213 9.25 -17.59 -2.86
C ASP A 213 10.71 -17.52 -2.41
N GLN A 214 11.36 -18.68 -2.28
CA GLN A 214 12.75 -18.80 -1.87
C GLN A 214 13.74 -18.91 -3.04
N GLN A 215 13.25 -18.88 -4.31
CA GLN A 215 14.06 -19.01 -5.51
C GLN A 215 14.02 -17.77 -6.41
N CYS A 216 14.02 -16.58 -5.78
CA CYS A 216 14.02 -15.32 -6.52
C CYS A 216 15.27 -15.12 -7.39
N ALA A 217 16.42 -15.71 -7.04
CA ALA A 217 17.61 -15.75 -7.90
C ALA A 217 17.36 -16.53 -9.20
N GLU A 218 16.65 -17.67 -9.16
CA GLU A 218 16.26 -18.41 -10.37
C GLU A 218 15.40 -17.54 -11.27
N ALA A 219 14.36 -16.92 -10.71
CA ALA A 219 13.47 -16.02 -11.43
C ALA A 219 14.21 -14.82 -12.04
N SER A 220 15.21 -14.28 -11.34
CA SER A 220 15.98 -13.14 -11.80
C SER A 220 16.92 -13.40 -12.97
N ARG A 221 17.28 -14.68 -13.22
CA ARG A 221 18.09 -15.08 -14.39
C ARG A 221 17.29 -15.15 -15.68
N ASP A 222 15.98 -15.29 -15.57
CA ASP A 222 15.02 -15.27 -16.67
C ASP A 222 13.77 -14.45 -16.31
N PRO A 223 13.93 -13.12 -16.10
CA PRO A 223 12.88 -12.29 -15.55
C PRO A 223 11.70 -12.10 -16.53
N ILE A 224 10.58 -11.64 -16.00
CA ILE A 224 9.42 -11.22 -16.79
C ILE A 224 9.75 -9.85 -17.40
N THR A 225 9.89 -9.79 -18.72
CA THR A 225 10.21 -8.58 -19.48
C THR A 225 9.04 -8.06 -20.33
N SER A 226 7.93 -8.80 -20.36
CA SER A 226 6.74 -8.45 -21.14
C SER A 226 5.94 -7.27 -20.56
N SER A 227 6.34 -6.76 -19.40
CA SER A 227 5.69 -5.61 -18.74
C SER A 227 6.71 -4.85 -17.88
N THR A 228 6.36 -3.61 -17.56
CA THR A 228 7.11 -2.76 -16.62
C THR A 228 6.53 -2.83 -15.21
N ASN A 229 7.25 -2.27 -14.23
CA ASN A 229 6.87 -2.23 -12.81
C ASN A 229 6.59 -3.64 -12.25
N ILE A 230 7.50 -4.58 -12.54
CA ILE A 230 7.51 -5.92 -11.99
C ILE A 230 8.57 -5.99 -10.88
N ALA A 231 8.16 -6.43 -9.71
CA ALA A 231 9.03 -6.82 -8.60
C ALA A 231 8.85 -8.31 -8.31
N TYR A 232 9.72 -8.88 -7.48
CA TYR A 232 9.66 -10.30 -7.10
C TYR A 232 9.52 -10.44 -5.60
N SER A 233 8.80 -11.46 -5.19
CA SER A 233 8.63 -11.80 -3.77
C SER A 233 9.83 -12.58 -3.25
N ILE A 234 10.13 -12.40 -1.95
CA ILE A 234 10.97 -13.26 -1.15
C ILE A 234 10.27 -13.51 0.18
N HIS A 235 9.98 -14.80 0.50
CA HIS A 235 9.37 -15.18 1.77
C HIS A 235 10.39 -15.82 2.70
N PHE A 236 10.35 -15.43 3.97
CA PHE A 236 11.21 -16.02 4.99
C PHE A 236 10.55 -16.12 6.36
N TYR A 237 10.96 -17.11 7.11
CA TYR A 237 10.62 -17.26 8.52
C TYR A 237 11.93 -17.40 9.29
N ALA A 238 12.21 -16.44 10.19
CA ALA A 238 13.55 -16.25 10.75
C ALA A 238 14.07 -17.46 11.54
N ALA A 239 13.19 -18.20 12.22
CA ALA A 239 13.60 -19.41 12.94
C ALA A 239 13.92 -20.61 12.02
N THR A 240 13.68 -20.48 10.69
CA THR A 240 13.99 -21.52 9.68
C THR A 240 15.02 -21.05 8.67
N HIS A 241 14.85 -19.86 8.11
CA HIS A 241 15.60 -19.35 6.98
C HIS A 241 16.72 -18.41 7.45
N ARG A 242 17.92 -18.68 6.94
CA ARG A 242 19.17 -18.05 7.39
C ARG A 242 19.90 -17.36 6.23
N GLN A 243 21.21 -17.23 6.35
CA GLN A 243 22.09 -16.53 5.40
C GLN A 243 21.92 -17.01 3.95
N SER A 244 21.78 -18.30 3.71
CA SER A 244 21.66 -18.84 2.34
C SER A 244 20.47 -18.25 1.56
N LEU A 245 19.34 -17.96 2.24
CA LEU A 245 18.22 -17.31 1.57
C LEU A 245 18.47 -15.80 1.37
N ARG A 246 19.18 -15.13 2.29
CA ARG A 246 19.64 -13.75 2.05
C ARG A 246 20.60 -13.68 0.87
N ASP A 247 21.48 -14.68 0.69
CA ASP A 247 22.38 -14.77 -0.45
C ASP A 247 21.63 -14.95 -1.76
N ASN A 248 20.57 -15.77 -1.76
CA ASN A 248 19.65 -15.90 -2.91
C ASN A 248 18.97 -14.56 -3.26
N GLY A 249 18.48 -13.83 -2.25
CA GLY A 249 17.94 -12.48 -2.45
C GLY A 249 18.98 -11.50 -2.98
N ALA A 250 20.22 -11.54 -2.44
CA ALA A 250 21.32 -10.69 -2.89
C ALA A 250 21.69 -10.95 -4.36
N GLU A 251 21.69 -12.21 -4.79
CA GLU A 251 21.89 -12.58 -6.19
C GLU A 251 20.79 -12.00 -7.09
N ALA A 252 19.52 -12.12 -6.67
CA ALA A 252 18.41 -11.56 -7.44
C ALA A 252 18.54 -10.03 -7.60
N LEU A 253 18.87 -9.32 -6.52
CA LEU A 253 19.12 -7.87 -6.57
C LEU A 253 20.31 -7.54 -7.50
N LYS A 254 21.39 -8.32 -7.45
CA LYS A 254 22.56 -8.16 -8.34
C LYS A 254 22.19 -8.36 -9.81
N ASN A 255 21.27 -9.27 -10.10
CA ASN A 255 20.76 -9.52 -11.45
C ASN A 255 19.78 -8.40 -11.93
N GLY A 256 19.51 -7.38 -11.10
CA GLY A 256 18.79 -6.17 -11.49
C GLY A 256 17.27 -6.21 -11.26
N VAL A 257 16.73 -7.22 -10.56
CA VAL A 257 15.29 -7.26 -10.22
C VAL A 257 15.05 -6.66 -8.84
N ALA A 258 13.91 -5.96 -8.69
CA ALA A 258 13.48 -5.44 -7.39
C ALA A 258 12.81 -6.54 -6.57
N LEU A 259 13.04 -6.54 -5.25
CA LEU A 259 12.44 -7.49 -4.31
C LEU A 259 11.47 -6.79 -3.34
N PHE A 260 10.52 -7.57 -2.84
CA PHE A 260 9.67 -7.26 -1.71
C PHE A 260 9.45 -8.52 -0.86
N ALA A 261 9.64 -8.45 0.45
CA ALA A 261 9.27 -9.54 1.35
C ALA A 261 7.76 -9.44 1.67
N THR A 262 6.93 -9.92 0.74
CA THR A 262 5.47 -9.81 0.86
C THR A 262 4.92 -10.60 2.03
N GLU A 263 5.69 -11.62 2.48
CA GLU A 263 5.41 -12.36 3.69
C GLU A 263 6.70 -12.70 4.44
N TYR A 264 6.74 -12.46 5.76
CA TYR A 264 7.81 -12.98 6.62
C TYR A 264 7.31 -13.21 8.04
N GLY A 265 7.98 -14.11 8.76
CA GLY A 265 7.70 -14.40 10.16
C GLY A 265 8.93 -14.40 11.04
N ALA A 266 8.76 -14.03 12.33
CA ALA A 266 9.79 -14.18 13.36
C ALA A 266 9.82 -15.60 13.96
N SER A 267 9.01 -16.51 13.42
CA SER A 267 8.81 -17.89 13.86
C SER A 267 9.46 -18.90 12.93
N SER A 268 9.21 -20.20 13.22
CA SER A 268 9.46 -21.27 12.25
C SER A 268 8.51 -21.16 11.04
N ALA A 269 8.89 -21.75 9.90
CA ALA A 269 8.14 -21.69 8.64
C ALA A 269 6.72 -22.31 8.72
N SER A 270 6.44 -23.10 9.73
CA SER A 270 5.09 -23.61 10.01
C SER A 270 4.13 -22.56 10.59
N GLY A 271 4.59 -21.34 10.83
CA GLY A 271 3.83 -20.30 11.56
C GLY A 271 3.87 -20.47 13.08
N GLY A 272 4.04 -21.71 13.58
CA GLY A 272 4.21 -22.07 14.99
C GLY A 272 5.69 -22.24 15.38
N GLY A 273 5.94 -22.99 16.45
CA GLY A 273 7.27 -23.41 16.87
C GLY A 273 8.16 -22.28 17.42
N ALA A 274 9.43 -22.30 17.08
CA ALA A 274 10.43 -21.40 17.65
C ALA A 274 10.18 -19.93 17.28
N PHE A 275 10.51 -19.04 18.22
CA PHE A 275 10.57 -17.60 18.03
C PHE A 275 12.04 -17.18 18.05
N ASP A 276 12.53 -16.53 16.99
CA ASP A 276 13.93 -16.14 16.84
C ASP A 276 14.08 -14.63 16.58
N PRO A 277 14.06 -13.81 17.62
CA PRO A 277 14.21 -12.38 17.49
C PRO A 277 15.61 -11.95 17.02
N ALA A 278 16.65 -12.76 17.29
CA ALA A 278 18.02 -12.44 16.88
C ALA A 278 18.15 -12.55 15.36
N GLU A 279 17.74 -13.66 14.77
CA GLU A 279 17.75 -13.85 13.32
C GLU A 279 16.76 -12.91 12.61
N THR A 280 15.63 -12.61 13.23
CA THR A 280 14.67 -11.61 12.68
C THR A 280 15.35 -10.25 12.49
N LYS A 281 16.15 -9.81 13.46
CA LYS A 281 16.92 -8.56 13.36
C LYS A 281 17.98 -8.61 12.27
N LEU A 282 18.63 -9.76 12.03
CA LEU A 282 19.57 -9.92 10.91
C LEU A 282 18.84 -9.82 9.55
N TRP A 283 17.64 -10.38 9.44
CA TRP A 283 16.80 -10.21 8.26
C TRP A 283 16.41 -8.74 8.06
N TRP A 284 15.94 -8.05 9.08
CA TRP A 284 15.59 -6.64 8.98
C TRP A 284 16.77 -5.76 8.57
N ALA A 285 17.96 -6.01 9.13
CA ALA A 285 19.17 -5.31 8.74
C ALA A 285 19.50 -5.50 7.24
N TRP A 286 19.30 -6.73 6.73
CA TRP A 286 19.50 -7.03 5.31
C TRP A 286 18.44 -6.34 4.42
N LEU A 287 17.16 -6.40 4.81
CA LEU A 287 16.07 -5.74 4.08
C LEU A 287 16.30 -4.22 3.99
N ASP A 288 16.60 -3.59 5.12
CA ASP A 288 16.84 -2.14 5.22
C ASP A 288 18.06 -1.71 4.37
N ALA A 289 19.17 -2.43 4.47
CA ALA A 289 20.39 -2.16 3.70
C ALA A 289 20.17 -2.25 2.18
N ASN A 290 19.19 -3.06 1.76
CA ASN A 290 18.85 -3.27 0.36
C ASN A 290 17.62 -2.49 -0.11
N CYS A 291 16.96 -1.70 0.76
CA CYS A 291 15.70 -1.01 0.50
C CYS A 291 14.61 -1.99 0.02
N VAL A 292 14.48 -3.14 0.66
CA VAL A 292 13.46 -4.15 0.39
C VAL A 292 12.32 -3.98 1.38
N GLY A 293 11.13 -3.64 0.89
CA GLY A 293 9.93 -3.53 1.73
C GLY A 293 9.46 -4.88 2.27
N SER A 294 8.66 -4.87 3.34
CA SER A 294 8.22 -6.11 3.98
C SER A 294 6.85 -6.01 4.65
N ALA A 295 6.11 -7.15 4.67
CA ALA A 295 4.87 -7.31 5.40
C ALA A 295 4.94 -8.56 6.29
N ASN A 296 4.78 -8.38 7.61
CA ASN A 296 4.86 -9.48 8.56
C ASN A 296 3.60 -10.35 8.57
N TRP A 297 3.77 -11.64 8.52
CA TRP A 297 2.73 -12.63 8.78
C TRP A 297 2.66 -12.91 10.29
N SER A 298 1.54 -12.62 11.02
CA SER A 298 0.30 -12.11 10.45
C SER A 298 -0.56 -11.38 11.50
N VAL A 299 -1.49 -10.57 11.01
CA VAL A 299 -2.57 -9.99 11.82
C VAL A 299 -3.61 -11.07 12.09
N ALA A 300 -3.46 -11.77 13.21
CA ALA A 300 -4.34 -12.85 13.65
C ALA A 300 -4.30 -13.00 15.17
N ALA A 301 -5.40 -13.48 15.75
CA ALA A 301 -5.53 -13.80 17.17
C ALA A 301 -5.52 -15.33 17.39
N LEU A 302 -4.39 -15.96 17.06
CA LEU A 302 -4.18 -17.41 17.03
C LEU A 302 -3.15 -17.87 18.07
N GLY A 303 -3.14 -19.18 18.34
CA GLY A 303 -2.09 -19.84 19.12
C GLY A 303 -0.70 -19.84 18.44
N GLU A 304 -0.61 -19.65 17.13
CA GLU A 304 0.63 -19.65 16.36
C GLU A 304 1.63 -18.58 16.81
N THR A 305 2.92 -18.89 16.75
CA THR A 305 3.99 -17.95 17.12
C THR A 305 4.05 -16.74 16.18
N SER A 306 3.71 -16.93 14.91
CA SER A 306 3.67 -15.86 13.89
C SER A 306 2.51 -14.88 14.07
N ALA A 307 1.43 -15.28 14.76
CA ALA A 307 0.30 -14.40 15.01
C ALA A 307 0.72 -13.21 15.89
N ALA A 308 0.30 -12.01 15.53
CA ALA A 308 0.63 -10.79 16.27
C ALA A 308 -0.15 -10.70 17.59
N PHE A 309 -1.36 -11.26 17.64
CA PHE A 309 -2.27 -11.11 18.77
C PHE A 309 -2.48 -12.42 19.53
N ARG A 310 -2.75 -12.29 20.82
CA ARG A 310 -3.24 -13.40 21.63
C ARG A 310 -4.69 -13.74 21.26
N PRO A 311 -5.13 -15.00 21.44
CA PRO A 311 -6.54 -15.34 21.30
C PRO A 311 -7.42 -14.43 22.15
N GLY A 312 -8.53 -13.95 21.57
CA GLY A 312 -9.46 -13.02 22.22
C GLY A 312 -9.14 -11.55 22.09
N ALA A 313 -8.06 -11.16 21.37
CA ALA A 313 -7.79 -9.76 21.08
C ALA A 313 -8.94 -9.13 20.28
N SER A 314 -9.24 -7.85 20.57
CA SER A 314 -10.27 -7.08 19.86
C SER A 314 -10.02 -7.06 18.35
N PRO A 315 -11.03 -7.30 17.50
CA PRO A 315 -10.86 -7.25 16.05
C PRO A 315 -10.65 -5.84 15.51
N THR A 316 -10.92 -4.78 16.28
CA THR A 316 -10.86 -3.39 15.84
C THR A 316 -9.86 -2.52 16.58
N GLY A 317 -9.13 -3.09 17.59
CA GLY A 317 -8.27 -2.33 18.50
C GLY A 317 -9.07 -1.51 19.55
N PRO A 318 -8.44 -0.62 20.34
CA PRO A 318 -6.99 -0.52 20.44
C PRO A 318 -6.35 -1.76 21.05
N TRP A 319 -5.05 -1.97 20.80
CA TRP A 319 -4.33 -3.16 21.30
C TRP A 319 -3.21 -2.73 22.25
N THR A 320 -3.33 -3.17 23.50
CA THR A 320 -2.31 -3.02 24.53
C THR A 320 -1.33 -4.20 24.50
N ASP A 321 -0.18 -4.09 25.15
CA ASP A 321 0.88 -5.10 25.10
C ASP A 321 0.43 -6.47 25.59
N ASP A 322 -0.49 -6.52 26.56
CA ASP A 322 -1.06 -7.76 27.08
C ASP A 322 -1.93 -8.53 26.07
N MET A 323 -2.42 -7.82 25.02
CA MET A 323 -3.14 -8.44 23.90
C MET A 323 -2.20 -8.95 22.81
N LEU A 324 -0.93 -8.56 22.84
CA LEU A 324 0.06 -8.92 21.83
C LEU A 324 0.86 -10.16 22.25
N LYS A 325 1.31 -10.89 21.26
CA LYS A 325 2.32 -11.93 21.44
C LYS A 325 3.72 -11.32 21.39
N PRO A 326 4.77 -12.00 21.90
CA PRO A 326 6.14 -11.49 21.81
C PRO A 326 6.56 -11.15 20.37
N SER A 327 6.12 -11.94 19.37
CA SER A 327 6.32 -11.67 17.94
C SER A 327 5.63 -10.38 17.50
N GLY A 328 4.39 -10.16 17.94
CA GLY A 328 3.62 -8.95 17.64
C GLY A 328 4.26 -7.70 18.22
N ILE A 329 4.72 -7.74 19.48
CA ILE A 329 5.45 -6.63 20.13
C ILE A 329 6.74 -6.33 19.36
N LEU A 330 7.56 -7.34 19.09
CA LEU A 330 8.83 -7.20 18.38
C LEU A 330 8.64 -6.52 17.01
N VAL A 331 7.64 -6.98 16.23
CA VAL A 331 7.37 -6.47 14.89
C VAL A 331 6.79 -5.06 14.93
N ARG A 332 5.82 -4.79 15.81
CA ARG A 332 5.26 -3.45 16.00
C ARG A 332 6.36 -2.42 16.30
N ASP A 333 7.22 -2.74 17.26
CA ASP A 333 8.27 -1.83 17.71
C ASP A 333 9.29 -1.57 16.58
N TYR A 334 9.60 -2.58 15.77
CA TYR A 334 10.42 -2.39 14.57
C TYR A 334 9.73 -1.46 13.56
N ILE A 335 8.47 -1.71 13.21
CA ILE A 335 7.74 -0.89 12.25
C ILE A 335 7.70 0.58 12.71
N ILE A 336 7.37 0.82 13.98
CA ILE A 336 7.36 2.16 14.58
C ILE A 336 8.75 2.81 14.47
N SER A 337 9.82 2.07 14.75
CA SER A 337 11.20 2.59 14.70
C SER A 337 11.65 3.02 13.30
N LYS A 338 11.00 2.47 12.24
CA LYS A 338 11.32 2.75 10.83
C LYS A 338 10.43 3.84 10.22
N TYR A 339 9.36 4.20 10.90
CA TYR A 339 8.48 5.24 10.39
C TYR A 339 9.16 6.61 10.46
N SER A 340 9.40 7.20 9.29
CA SER A 340 9.80 8.59 9.16
C SER A 340 8.63 9.36 8.56
N PRO A 341 8.01 10.30 9.30
CA PRO A 341 7.00 11.15 8.72
C PRO A 341 7.60 11.97 7.57
N ALA A 342 6.85 12.13 6.49
CA ALA A 342 7.29 12.96 5.39
C ALA A 342 7.66 14.37 5.89
N PRO A 343 8.79 14.96 5.47
CA PRO A 343 9.15 16.30 5.86
C PRO A 343 8.03 17.26 5.48
N VAL A 344 7.58 18.06 6.42
CA VAL A 344 6.71 19.21 6.15
C VAL A 344 7.57 20.18 5.35
N MET A 345 7.37 20.25 4.02
CA MET A 345 8.04 21.26 3.22
C MET A 345 7.53 22.64 3.65
N PRO A 346 8.41 23.62 3.84
CA PRO A 346 8.05 24.96 4.27
C PRO A 346 7.12 25.68 3.28
#